data_2bd7424ee1ee964a7483a1bbfa0aaf6e
#
_entry.id   2bd7424ee1ee964a7483a1bbfa0aaf6e
#
_cell.length_a   1.000
_cell.length_b   1.000
_cell.length_c   1.000
_cell.angle_alpha   90.00
_cell.angle_beta   90.00
_cell.angle_gamma   90.00
#
_symmetry.space_group_name_H-M   'P 1'
#
loop_
_entity.id
_entity.type
_entity.pdbx_description
1 polymer ?
#
loop_
_entity_poly.entity_id
_entity_poly.type
_entity_poly.pdbx_seq_one_letter_code
_entity_poly.pdbx_strand_id
1 'polypeptide(L)'
;MGMQPYEPFDEELLGALKPGCKLIVSASAGYNEFDVDWMTKNGIYFCNTQNAVSEATADMAMFLILAVLKDTTKAERAARESRWRADLVPTRDPSGLTLGIIGMGAIGKVSPSYFRSAQYYVR
;
A
#
# COMPACT_ATOMS: atom_id res chain seq x y z
N MET A 1 -11.50 -10.08 13.24
CA MET A 1 -11.77 -8.71 13.65
C MET A 1 -12.06 -7.93 12.36
N GLY A 2 -13.34 -7.71 12.03
CA GLY A 2 -13.72 -6.99 10.82
C GLY A 2 -13.29 -5.54 10.97
N MET A 3 -12.57 -5.02 9.96
CA MET A 3 -12.37 -3.57 9.86
C MET A 3 -13.75 -2.95 9.77
N GLN A 4 -14.12 -2.14 10.75
CA GLN A 4 -15.28 -1.27 10.62
C GLN A 4 -14.98 -0.31 9.47
N PRO A 5 -15.89 -0.12 8.50
CA PRO A 5 -15.73 0.92 7.51
C PRO A 5 -15.60 2.24 8.29
N TYR A 6 -14.56 3.04 7.96
CA TYR A 6 -14.48 4.39 8.48
C TYR A 6 -15.75 5.13 8.06
N GLU A 7 -16.36 5.83 9.01
CA GLU A 7 -17.47 6.72 8.67
C GLU A 7 -16.97 7.77 7.67
N PRO A 8 -17.71 8.02 6.58
CA PRO A 8 -17.27 8.97 5.57
C PRO A 8 -17.23 10.38 6.17
N PHE A 9 -16.23 11.15 5.76
CA PHE A 9 -16.13 12.58 6.03
C PHE A 9 -17.04 13.32 5.02
N ASP A 10 -18.33 13.25 5.27
CA ASP A 10 -19.39 13.78 4.41
C ASP A 10 -19.93 15.13 4.89
N GLU A 11 -21.04 15.56 4.30
CA GLU A 11 -21.72 16.80 4.65
C GLU A 11 -22.17 16.86 6.10
N GLU A 12 -22.63 15.75 6.68
CA GLU A 12 -23.12 15.71 8.06
C GLU A 12 -21.98 16.03 9.03
N LEU A 13 -20.82 15.39 8.85
CA LEU A 13 -19.65 15.61 9.69
C LEU A 13 -18.97 16.95 9.39
N LEU A 14 -18.73 17.26 8.11
CA LEU A 14 -17.96 18.43 7.69
C LEU A 14 -18.79 19.72 7.73
N GLY A 15 -20.11 19.62 7.66
CA GLY A 15 -21.02 20.75 7.67
C GLY A 15 -20.89 21.59 8.95
N ALA A 16 -20.63 20.95 10.08
CA ALA A 16 -20.40 21.61 11.36
C ALA A 16 -19.14 22.50 11.38
N LEU A 17 -18.20 22.28 10.46
CA LEU A 17 -16.97 23.06 10.35
C LEU A 17 -17.13 24.38 9.59
N LYS A 18 -18.28 24.59 8.94
CA LYS A 18 -18.59 25.84 8.24
C LYS A 18 -18.99 26.96 9.22
N PRO A 19 -18.71 28.23 8.82
CA PRO A 19 -17.93 28.72 7.70
C PRO A 19 -16.42 28.86 8.00
N GLY A 20 -15.96 28.41 9.16
CA GLY A 20 -14.60 28.66 9.65
C GLY A 20 -13.51 27.83 8.96
N CYS A 21 -13.79 26.59 8.61
CA CYS A 21 -12.81 25.71 7.99
C CYS A 21 -12.61 26.08 6.51
N LYS A 22 -11.34 26.29 6.11
CA LYS A 22 -10.94 26.59 4.74
C LYS A 22 -10.04 25.53 4.14
N LEU A 23 -9.45 24.69 4.97
CA LEU A 23 -8.49 23.68 4.55
C LEU A 23 -8.60 22.44 5.45
N ILE A 24 -8.65 21.28 4.81
CA ILE A 24 -8.51 19.97 5.48
C ILE A 24 -7.27 19.29 4.90
N VAL A 25 -6.42 18.77 5.77
CA VAL A 25 -5.19 18.06 5.40
C VAL A 25 -5.26 16.66 5.96
N SER A 26 -5.16 15.66 5.08
CA SER A 26 -5.04 14.25 5.45
C SER A 26 -3.58 13.80 5.41
N ALA A 27 -3.15 13.08 6.42
CA ALA A 27 -1.84 12.43 6.45
C ALA A 27 -1.81 11.12 5.63
N SER A 28 -2.94 10.69 5.04
CA SER A 28 -3.03 9.51 4.20
C SER A 28 -2.79 9.82 2.72
N ALA A 29 -2.38 8.81 1.95
CA ALA A 29 -2.29 8.92 0.50
C ALA A 29 -3.67 8.73 -0.17
N GLY A 30 -4.52 7.86 0.38
CA GLY A 30 -5.91 7.69 -0.04
C GLY A 30 -6.82 8.79 0.52
N TYR A 31 -7.95 8.99 -0.11
CA TYR A 31 -8.95 9.98 0.32
C TYR A 31 -10.38 9.55 0.00
N ASN A 32 -10.62 8.25 -0.16
CA ASN A 32 -11.94 7.72 -0.50
C ASN A 32 -13.01 7.98 0.57
N GLU A 33 -12.58 8.21 1.80
CA GLU A 33 -13.42 8.57 2.94
C GLU A 33 -13.87 10.03 2.97
N PHE A 34 -13.28 10.88 2.11
CA PHE A 34 -13.59 12.31 2.05
C PHE A 34 -14.46 12.65 0.85
N ASP A 35 -15.57 13.37 1.04
CA ASP A 35 -16.33 13.97 -0.05
C ASP A 35 -15.66 15.27 -0.55
N VAL A 36 -14.59 15.08 -1.34
CA VAL A 36 -13.79 16.20 -1.88
C VAL A 36 -14.60 17.09 -2.81
N ASP A 37 -15.59 16.53 -3.52
CA ASP A 37 -16.47 17.29 -4.41
C ASP A 37 -17.37 18.26 -3.61
N TRP A 38 -17.93 17.76 -2.51
CA TRP A 38 -18.70 18.58 -1.59
C TRP A 38 -17.82 19.66 -0.94
N MET A 39 -16.62 19.32 -0.46
CA MET A 39 -15.65 20.27 0.09
C MET A 39 -15.36 21.40 -0.88
N THR A 40 -15.03 21.06 -2.13
CA THR A 40 -14.72 22.03 -3.18
C THR A 40 -15.87 22.99 -3.43
N LYS A 41 -17.10 22.48 -3.55
CA LYS A 41 -18.32 23.28 -3.71
C LYS A 41 -18.57 24.25 -2.54
N ASN A 42 -18.08 23.90 -1.36
CA ASN A 42 -18.25 24.68 -0.14
C ASN A 42 -17.03 25.53 0.23
N GLY A 43 -16.06 25.66 -0.68
CA GLY A 43 -14.86 26.51 -0.50
C GLY A 43 -13.88 25.97 0.52
N ILE A 44 -13.84 24.65 0.73
CA ILE A 44 -12.90 23.96 1.58
C ILE A 44 -11.87 23.27 0.67
N TYR A 45 -10.61 23.63 0.81
CA TYR A 45 -9.50 22.95 0.12
C TYR A 45 -9.15 21.64 0.80
N PHE A 46 -8.80 20.63 0.00
CA PHE A 46 -8.33 19.35 0.51
C PHE A 46 -6.88 19.09 0.03
N CYS A 47 -6.04 18.65 0.95
CA CYS A 47 -4.66 18.22 0.67
C CYS A 47 -4.40 16.84 1.29
N ASN A 48 -3.58 16.04 0.63
CA ASN A 48 -3.14 14.74 1.13
C ASN A 48 -1.64 14.51 0.86
N THR A 49 -1.10 13.38 1.37
CA THR A 49 0.33 13.03 1.26
C THR A 49 0.58 11.97 0.19
N GLN A 50 0.03 12.16 -1.00
CA GLN A 50 -0.07 11.15 -2.07
C GLN A 50 1.25 10.43 -2.40
N ASN A 51 2.38 11.13 -2.42
CA ASN A 51 3.67 10.57 -2.84
C ASN A 51 4.60 10.18 -1.68
N ALA A 52 4.33 10.65 -0.47
CA ALA A 52 5.23 10.50 0.67
C ALA A 52 5.49 9.04 1.09
N VAL A 53 4.53 8.16 0.83
CA VAL A 53 4.60 6.74 1.24
C VAL A 53 4.90 5.79 0.08
N SER A 54 5.08 6.30 -1.15
CA SER A 54 5.15 5.44 -2.34
C SER A 54 6.35 4.51 -2.33
N GLU A 55 7.52 5.00 -1.97
CA GLU A 55 8.75 4.20 -1.90
C GLU A 55 8.64 3.14 -0.80
N ALA A 56 8.32 3.56 0.42
CA ALA A 56 8.19 2.63 1.54
C ALA A 56 7.12 1.53 1.30
N THR A 57 6.04 1.87 0.60
CA THR A 57 5.00 0.90 0.24
C THR A 57 5.50 -0.06 -0.85
N ALA A 58 6.26 0.43 -1.82
CA ALA A 58 6.87 -0.41 -2.84
C ALA A 58 7.93 -1.36 -2.23
N ASP A 59 8.75 -0.89 -1.29
CA ASP A 59 9.69 -1.72 -0.52
C ASP A 59 8.98 -2.86 0.19
N MET A 60 7.87 -2.56 0.86
CA MET A 60 7.07 -3.58 1.54
C MET A 60 6.46 -4.58 0.56
N ALA A 61 5.98 -4.13 -0.59
CA ALA A 61 5.46 -5.01 -1.63
C ALA A 61 6.54 -5.97 -2.13
N MET A 62 7.76 -5.47 -2.35
CA MET A 62 8.92 -6.27 -2.74
C MET A 62 9.32 -7.28 -1.67
N PHE A 63 9.36 -6.84 -0.42
CA PHE A 63 9.60 -7.73 0.72
C PHE A 63 8.59 -8.87 0.76
N LEU A 64 7.30 -8.58 0.60
CA LEU A 64 6.24 -9.58 0.65
C LEU A 64 6.34 -10.58 -0.52
N ILE A 65 6.70 -10.13 -1.72
CA ILE A 65 6.94 -11.02 -2.87
C ILE A 65 8.07 -12.01 -2.56
N LEU A 66 9.21 -11.50 -2.06
CA LEU A 66 10.33 -12.35 -1.69
C LEU A 66 10.00 -13.25 -0.50
N ALA A 67 9.26 -12.75 0.48
CA ALA A 67 8.82 -13.52 1.63
C ALA A 67 7.99 -14.75 1.23
N VAL A 68 7.07 -14.57 0.27
CA VAL A 68 6.25 -15.66 -0.27
C VAL A 68 7.12 -16.64 -1.07
N LEU A 69 7.97 -16.16 -1.96
CA LEU A 69 8.83 -17.02 -2.79
C LEU A 69 9.82 -17.84 -1.95
N LYS A 70 10.30 -17.29 -0.84
CA LYS A 70 11.28 -17.89 0.06
C LYS A 70 10.68 -18.57 1.29
N ASP A 71 9.36 -18.56 1.44
CA ASP A 71 8.65 -19.10 2.62
C ASP A 71 9.29 -18.64 3.95
N THR A 72 9.56 -17.32 4.05
CA THR A 72 10.32 -16.76 5.16
C THR A 72 9.67 -17.00 6.51
N THR A 73 8.34 -17.00 6.57
CA THR A 73 7.60 -17.25 7.82
C THR A 73 7.88 -18.64 8.39
N LYS A 74 7.94 -19.65 7.51
CA LYS A 74 8.27 -21.02 7.93
C LYS A 74 9.72 -21.14 8.33
N ALA A 75 10.62 -20.52 7.57
CA ALA A 75 12.05 -20.51 7.88
C ALA A 75 12.34 -19.80 9.21
N GLU A 76 11.74 -18.66 9.46
CA GLU A 76 11.86 -17.91 10.71
C GLU A 76 11.36 -18.73 11.91
N ARG A 77 10.17 -19.34 11.77
CA ARG A 77 9.61 -20.21 12.82
C ARG A 77 10.54 -21.38 13.14
N ALA A 78 11.05 -22.06 12.12
CA ALA A 78 11.99 -23.16 12.32
C ALA A 78 13.27 -22.71 13.02
N ALA A 79 13.79 -21.52 12.68
CA ALA A 79 14.97 -20.94 13.33
C ALA A 79 14.70 -20.62 14.81
N ARG A 80 13.57 -19.98 15.14
CA ARG A 80 13.19 -19.65 16.52
C ARG A 80 13.01 -20.89 17.39
N GLU A 81 12.51 -21.99 16.80
CA GLU A 81 12.29 -23.26 17.49
C GLU A 81 13.53 -24.16 17.45
N SER A 82 14.70 -23.64 17.03
CA SER A 82 15.96 -24.39 16.89
C SER A 82 15.85 -25.66 16.01
N ARG A 83 14.88 -25.69 15.10
CA ARG A 83 14.63 -26.80 14.18
C ARG A 83 15.37 -26.59 12.85
N TRP A 84 16.68 -26.53 12.89
CA TRP A 84 17.53 -26.36 11.72
C TRP A 84 17.07 -27.22 10.54
N ARG A 85 16.70 -26.66 9.41
CA ARG A 85 16.22 -27.35 8.19
C ARG A 85 15.08 -28.37 8.35
N ALA A 86 14.56 -28.61 9.55
CA ALA A 86 13.44 -29.50 9.73
C ALA A 86 12.18 -28.91 9.06
N ASP A 87 11.50 -29.71 8.26
CA ASP A 87 10.28 -29.35 7.54
C ASP A 87 10.44 -28.21 6.49
N LEU A 88 11.66 -27.76 6.21
CA LEU A 88 11.91 -26.81 5.15
C LEU A 88 12.01 -27.54 3.80
N VAL A 89 11.21 -27.08 2.84
CA VAL A 89 11.29 -27.53 1.44
C VAL A 89 12.07 -26.52 0.61
N PRO A 90 12.67 -26.92 -0.52
CA PRO A 90 13.31 -25.99 -1.44
C PRO A 90 12.34 -24.87 -1.85
N THR A 91 12.79 -23.65 -1.74
CA THR A 91 12.02 -22.45 -2.11
C THR A 91 12.33 -22.03 -3.54
N ARG A 92 11.52 -21.13 -4.08
CA ARG A 92 11.67 -20.67 -5.46
C ARG A 92 12.51 -19.41 -5.53
N ASP A 93 13.44 -19.38 -6.49
CA ASP A 93 14.19 -18.16 -6.79
C ASP A 93 13.36 -17.21 -7.68
N PRO A 94 13.48 -15.90 -7.47
CA PRO A 94 12.81 -14.91 -8.31
C PRO A 94 13.41 -14.82 -9.72
N SER A 95 14.64 -15.32 -9.92
CA SER A 95 15.32 -15.27 -11.21
C SER A 95 14.52 -16.02 -12.29
N GLY A 96 14.32 -15.38 -13.42
CA GLY A 96 13.56 -15.92 -14.54
C GLY A 96 12.04 -15.95 -14.35
N LEU A 97 11.52 -15.42 -13.24
CA LEU A 97 10.08 -15.27 -13.05
C LEU A 97 9.57 -13.99 -13.71
N THR A 98 8.29 -14.00 -14.06
CA THR A 98 7.58 -12.82 -14.54
C THR A 98 6.77 -12.22 -13.41
N LEU A 99 6.96 -10.93 -13.15
CA LEU A 99 6.14 -10.15 -12.22
C LEU A 99 5.02 -9.44 -12.99
N GLY A 100 3.77 -9.77 -12.69
CA GLY A 100 2.61 -9.01 -13.16
C GLY A 100 2.27 -7.90 -12.18
N ILE A 101 2.09 -6.67 -12.68
CA ILE A 101 1.68 -5.52 -11.88
C ILE A 101 0.32 -5.03 -12.38
N ILE A 102 -0.67 -5.02 -11.48
CA ILE A 102 -1.99 -4.45 -11.75
C ILE A 102 -2.05 -3.09 -11.07
N GLY A 103 -2.13 -2.02 -11.86
CA GLY A 103 -2.07 -0.64 -11.36
C GLY A 103 -0.66 -0.04 -11.40
N MET A 104 -0.45 0.91 -12.31
CA MET A 104 0.82 1.62 -12.52
C MET A 104 0.74 3.07 -12.01
N GLY A 105 0.22 3.24 -10.80
CA GLY A 105 0.20 4.52 -10.07
C GLY A 105 1.58 4.85 -9.45
N ALA A 106 1.58 5.69 -8.42
CA ALA A 106 2.81 6.13 -7.76
C ALA A 106 3.64 4.93 -7.23
N ILE A 107 3.00 3.98 -6.55
CA ILE A 107 3.66 2.78 -5.99
C ILE A 107 4.08 1.82 -7.10
N GLY A 108 3.19 1.52 -8.06
CA GLY A 108 3.47 0.58 -9.14
C GLY A 108 4.64 1.01 -10.04
N LYS A 109 4.90 2.30 -10.17
CA LYS A 109 6.03 2.85 -10.94
C LYS A 109 7.38 2.69 -10.24
N VAL A 110 7.41 2.63 -8.91
CA VAL A 110 8.64 2.43 -8.14
C VAL A 110 9.07 0.97 -8.19
N SER A 111 8.14 0.02 -8.06
CA SER A 111 8.40 -1.41 -8.00
C SER A 111 9.30 -1.96 -9.14
N PRO A 112 9.17 -1.54 -10.42
CA PRO A 112 10.04 -2.00 -11.50
C PRO A 112 11.52 -1.69 -11.33
N SER A 113 11.88 -0.63 -10.62
CA SER A 113 13.29 -0.24 -10.42
C SER A 113 14.10 -1.28 -9.64
N TYR A 114 13.42 -2.13 -8.86
CA TYR A 114 14.04 -3.23 -8.10
C TYR A 114 14.38 -4.47 -8.94
N PHE A 115 13.82 -4.58 -10.16
CA PHE A 115 14.03 -5.74 -11.02
C PHE A 115 14.74 -5.35 -12.32
N ARG A 116 16.04 -5.46 -12.37
CA ARG A 116 16.84 -5.14 -13.57
C ARG A 116 16.57 -6.05 -14.79
N SER A 117 15.88 -7.16 -14.63
CA SER A 117 15.69 -8.17 -15.69
C SER A 117 14.30 -8.81 -15.73
N ALA A 118 13.31 -8.25 -15.05
CA ALA A 118 11.96 -8.79 -15.09
C ALA A 118 11.18 -8.24 -16.31
N GLN A 119 10.49 -9.12 -17.02
CA GLN A 119 9.49 -8.71 -18.01
C GLN A 119 8.22 -8.28 -17.26
N TYR A 120 7.74 -7.07 -17.53
CA TYR A 120 6.54 -6.52 -16.91
C TYR A 120 5.36 -6.63 -17.85
N TYR A 121 4.24 -7.13 -17.33
CA TYR A 121 2.94 -7.00 -17.98
C TYR A 121 2.12 -5.99 -17.19
N VAL A 122 1.81 -4.87 -17.83
CA VAL A 122 0.96 -3.81 -17.27
C VAL A 122 -0.42 -3.95 -17.85
N ARG A 123 -1.43 -4.03 -17.02
CA ARG A 123 -2.85 -3.87 -17.37
C ARG A 123 -3.48 -2.79 -16.51
#